data_de3d91694cdf49538aa9e52bfc2b1bfc
#
_entry.id   de3d91694cdf49538aa9e52bfc2b1bfc
#
_cell.length_a   1.000
_cell.length_b   1.000
_cell.length_c   1.000
_cell.angle_alpha   90.00
_cell.angle_beta   90.00
_cell.angle_gamma   90.00
#
_symmetry.space_group_name_H-M   'P 1'
#
loop_
_entity.id
_entity.type
_entity.pdbx_description
1 polymer ?
#
loop_
_entity_poly.entity_id
_entity_poly.type
_entity_poly.pdbx_seq_one_letter_code
_entity_poly.pdbx_strand_id
1 'polypeptide(L)'
;MRFHSPQKLKTIADLIGSKYIGPEDFEVLGTNEIHRVKPGDIVFVNHPKYYDKALNSAATVILIDKEVECPEGKALLVSDDPFRDFNAINTHFTRIYNFTEELHDVEIGEGTKIHSSAVIGNNVKIGKNTLIFPNVVIGDRTEIGDNVIIQSNTVLGGDAFYYRKLNGNFDRLISVGNVIIENNVEIGNGCTIDRGVTDSTIIGEGSVLDNQIQIGHDTVIGKKCLIASQVGIAGCCIIEDEVTIWGQVGIASGNKVEKGSVLLGKTGVNRDLEKGTYIGMFAEDFKTYLKKEVKLRNLK
;
A
#
# COMPACT_ATOMS: atom_id res chain seq x y z
N MET A 1 6.26 -8.99 0.84
CA MET A 1 5.94 -10.29 0.14
C MET A 1 6.71 -11.42 0.80
N ARG A 2 6.06 -12.56 1.10
CA ARG A 2 6.74 -13.78 1.59
C ARG A 2 6.96 -14.75 0.45
N PHE A 3 8.13 -15.42 0.40
CA PHE A 3 8.41 -16.50 -0.53
C PHE A 3 7.65 -17.77 -0.12
N HIS A 4 7.33 -18.62 -1.08
CA HIS A 4 6.68 -19.92 -0.80
C HIS A 4 7.52 -20.85 0.09
N SER A 5 8.85 -20.72 0.02
CA SER A 5 9.82 -21.44 0.87
C SER A 5 11.03 -20.53 1.13
N PRO A 6 11.72 -20.71 2.28
CA PRO A 6 12.96 -20.00 2.54
C PRO A 6 13.98 -20.19 1.43
N GLN A 7 14.69 -19.13 1.07
CA GLN A 7 15.75 -19.14 0.07
C GLN A 7 17.10 -18.91 0.75
N LYS A 8 18.18 -19.36 0.12
CA LYS A 8 19.54 -19.08 0.58
C LYS A 8 20.01 -17.73 0.03
N LEU A 9 20.79 -16.99 0.80
CA LEU A 9 21.40 -15.72 0.37
C LEU A 9 22.12 -15.87 -0.98
N LYS A 10 22.91 -16.94 -1.13
CA LYS A 10 23.61 -17.25 -2.38
C LYS A 10 22.65 -17.39 -3.56
N THR A 11 21.53 -18.10 -3.39
CA THR A 11 20.52 -18.26 -4.44
C THR A 11 19.98 -16.92 -4.92
N ILE A 12 19.71 -16.00 -3.98
CA ILE A 12 19.26 -14.64 -4.33
C ILE A 12 20.38 -13.84 -5.01
N ALA A 13 21.61 -13.92 -4.51
CA ALA A 13 22.76 -13.27 -5.10
C ALA A 13 23.02 -13.74 -6.54
N ASP A 14 22.98 -15.05 -6.78
CA ASP A 14 23.14 -15.65 -8.12
C ASP A 14 22.01 -15.21 -9.07
N LEU A 15 20.78 -15.10 -8.58
CA LEU A 15 19.61 -14.64 -9.36
C LEU A 15 19.80 -13.23 -9.93
N ILE A 16 20.37 -12.32 -9.13
CA ILE A 16 20.53 -10.91 -9.51
C ILE A 16 21.97 -10.56 -9.94
N GLY A 17 22.87 -11.55 -9.94
CA GLY A 17 24.29 -11.34 -10.30
C GLY A 17 25.03 -10.43 -9.35
N SER A 18 24.65 -10.37 -8.07
CA SER A 18 25.24 -9.48 -7.07
C SER A 18 26.31 -10.17 -6.22
N LYS A 19 27.27 -9.38 -5.70
CA LYS A 19 28.14 -9.79 -4.61
C LYS A 19 27.31 -9.86 -3.31
N TYR A 20 27.67 -10.77 -2.40
CA TYR A 20 27.04 -10.85 -1.08
C TYR A 20 28.08 -10.86 0.04
N ILE A 21 27.67 -10.44 1.23
CA ILE A 21 28.43 -10.46 2.48
C ILE A 21 27.58 -11.15 3.52
N GLY A 22 28.05 -12.26 4.04
CA GLY A 22 27.35 -13.12 5.00
C GLY A 22 27.46 -14.60 4.64
N PRO A 23 26.91 -15.53 5.45
CA PRO A 23 26.91 -16.94 5.17
C PRO A 23 26.12 -17.27 3.88
N GLU A 24 26.62 -18.18 3.06
CA GLU A 24 25.97 -18.58 1.80
C GLU A 24 24.56 -19.12 2.02
N ASP A 25 24.34 -19.81 3.13
CA ASP A 25 23.10 -20.44 3.53
C ASP A 25 22.22 -19.56 4.42
N PHE A 26 22.58 -18.26 4.57
CA PHE A 26 21.78 -17.31 5.32
C PHE A 26 20.34 -17.27 4.77
N GLU A 27 19.38 -17.45 5.67
CA GLU A 27 17.96 -17.68 5.27
C GLU A 27 17.27 -16.38 4.91
N VAL A 28 16.60 -16.38 3.75
CA VAL A 28 15.83 -15.26 3.20
C VAL A 28 14.38 -15.69 3.04
N LEU A 29 13.45 -14.98 3.67
CA LEU A 29 12.03 -15.36 3.73
C LEU A 29 11.13 -14.52 2.83
N GLY A 30 11.63 -13.40 2.31
CA GLY A 30 10.83 -12.51 1.48
C GLY A 30 11.47 -11.16 1.20
N THR A 31 10.68 -10.26 0.66
CA THR A 31 11.04 -8.87 0.39
C THR A 31 10.05 -7.93 1.06
N ASN A 32 10.51 -6.78 1.54
CA ASN A 32 9.59 -5.78 2.08
C ASN A 32 10.17 -4.36 2.02
N GLU A 33 9.30 -3.36 2.11
CA GLU A 33 9.71 -1.98 2.22
C GLU A 33 10.18 -1.66 3.64
N ILE A 34 11.08 -0.70 3.77
CA ILE A 34 11.82 -0.37 5.00
C ILE A 34 10.94 -0.10 6.24
N HIS A 35 9.70 0.32 6.04
CA HIS A 35 8.75 0.59 7.12
C HIS A 35 7.90 -0.63 7.51
N ARG A 36 8.00 -1.75 6.76
CA ARG A 36 7.23 -2.99 6.94
C ARG A 36 8.08 -4.22 7.16
N VAL A 37 9.41 -4.09 7.09
CA VAL A 37 10.34 -5.23 7.18
C VAL A 37 10.24 -5.98 8.50
N LYS A 38 10.41 -7.28 8.38
CA LYS A 38 10.47 -8.26 9.47
C LYS A 38 11.75 -9.09 9.35
N PRO A 39 12.19 -9.78 10.39
CA PRO A 39 13.30 -10.73 10.27
C PRO A 39 13.09 -11.72 9.12
N GLY A 40 14.12 -11.92 8.33
CA GLY A 40 14.10 -12.74 7.11
C GLY A 40 13.78 -11.95 5.83
N ASP A 41 13.37 -10.68 5.91
CA ASP A 41 13.10 -9.88 4.74
C ASP A 41 14.36 -9.26 4.14
N ILE A 42 14.34 -9.10 2.80
CA ILE A 42 15.23 -8.20 2.06
C ILE A 42 14.57 -6.83 2.03
N VAL A 43 15.35 -5.80 2.37
CA VAL A 43 15.03 -4.40 2.08
C VAL A 43 16.04 -3.85 1.10
N PHE A 44 15.63 -2.98 0.18
CA PHE A 44 16.59 -2.29 -0.68
C PHE A 44 16.84 -0.85 -0.23
N VAL A 45 18.05 -0.37 -0.47
CA VAL A 45 18.44 1.03 -0.27
C VAL A 45 19.47 1.45 -1.34
N ASN A 46 19.24 2.59 -1.95
CA ASN A 46 20.05 3.13 -3.03
C ASN A 46 20.43 4.61 -2.82
N HIS A 47 20.32 5.10 -1.59
CA HIS A 47 20.67 6.48 -1.25
C HIS A 47 21.28 6.56 0.14
N PRO A 48 22.49 7.19 0.31
CA PRO A 48 23.23 7.22 1.57
C PRO A 48 22.43 7.73 2.78
N LYS A 49 21.52 8.65 2.57
CA LYS A 49 20.62 9.18 3.63
C LYS A 49 19.83 8.09 4.36
N TYR A 50 19.57 6.97 3.72
CA TYR A 50 18.73 5.90 4.26
C TYR A 50 19.52 4.64 4.64
N TYR A 51 20.86 4.62 4.48
CA TYR A 51 21.66 3.46 4.84
C TYR A 51 21.49 3.08 6.30
N ASP A 52 21.70 4.03 7.22
CA ASP A 52 21.56 3.76 8.66
C ASP A 52 20.15 3.23 9.00
N LYS A 53 19.12 3.80 8.38
CA LYS A 53 17.75 3.33 8.58
C LYS A 53 17.56 1.88 8.11
N ALA A 54 18.14 1.50 6.97
CA ALA A 54 18.06 0.14 6.43
C ALA A 54 18.89 -0.84 7.27
N LEU A 55 20.14 -0.49 7.57
CA LEU A 55 21.06 -1.31 8.35
C LEU A 55 20.55 -1.57 9.78
N ASN A 56 19.87 -0.62 10.38
CA ASN A 56 19.28 -0.74 11.72
C ASN A 56 17.81 -1.19 11.73
N SER A 57 17.20 -1.46 10.56
CA SER A 57 15.82 -1.95 10.46
C SER A 57 15.69 -3.39 10.97
N ALA A 58 14.46 -3.91 11.02
CA ALA A 58 14.22 -5.32 11.33
C ALA A 58 14.59 -6.28 10.18
N ALA A 59 14.87 -5.78 8.97
CA ALA A 59 15.34 -6.61 7.86
C ALA A 59 16.67 -7.28 8.21
N THR A 60 16.82 -8.52 7.82
CA THR A 60 18.08 -9.25 8.01
C THR A 60 18.94 -9.31 6.76
N VAL A 61 18.40 -8.96 5.60
CA VAL A 61 19.16 -8.83 4.35
C VAL A 61 18.95 -7.42 3.77
N ILE A 62 20.03 -6.74 3.47
CA ILE A 62 20.02 -5.39 2.91
C ILE A 62 20.61 -5.42 1.49
N LEU A 63 19.78 -5.10 0.50
CA LEU A 63 20.19 -4.89 -0.88
C LEU A 63 20.62 -3.42 -1.02
N ILE A 64 21.91 -3.18 -1.25
CA ILE A 64 22.54 -1.86 -1.14
C ILE A 64 23.45 -1.58 -2.35
N ASP A 65 23.57 -0.31 -2.73
CA ASP A 65 24.39 0.12 -3.88
C ASP A 65 25.87 0.30 -3.57
N LYS A 66 26.29 0.10 -2.33
CA LYS A 66 27.69 0.23 -1.91
C LYS A 66 28.04 -0.77 -0.81
N GLU A 67 29.22 -1.32 -0.88
CA GLU A 67 29.78 -2.15 0.20
C GLU A 67 30.00 -1.31 1.46
N VAL A 68 29.41 -1.73 2.56
CA VAL A 68 29.52 -1.13 3.89
C VAL A 68 29.77 -2.20 4.94
N GLU A 69 30.09 -1.79 6.16
CA GLU A 69 30.19 -2.73 7.28
C GLU A 69 28.83 -3.43 7.51
N CYS A 70 28.83 -4.76 7.52
CA CYS A 70 27.64 -5.55 7.73
C CYS A 70 27.37 -5.69 9.22
N PRO A 71 26.19 -5.24 9.72
CA PRO A 71 25.85 -5.42 11.12
C PRO A 71 25.77 -6.90 11.51
N GLU A 72 26.07 -7.21 12.77
CA GLU A 72 25.97 -8.57 13.30
C GLU A 72 24.54 -9.13 13.12
N GLY A 73 24.45 -10.40 12.71
CA GLY A 73 23.17 -11.08 12.46
C GLY A 73 22.47 -10.69 11.15
N LYS A 74 23.13 -9.92 10.28
CA LYS A 74 22.61 -9.52 8.97
C LYS A 74 23.49 -9.99 7.83
N ALA A 75 23.00 -9.79 6.61
CA ALA A 75 23.72 -10.03 5.37
C ALA A 75 23.50 -8.87 4.38
N LEU A 76 24.43 -8.65 3.48
CA LEU A 76 24.31 -7.65 2.43
C LEU A 76 24.29 -8.33 1.05
N LEU A 77 23.49 -7.78 0.14
CA LEU A 77 23.58 -7.97 -1.30
C LEU A 77 24.05 -6.65 -1.90
N VAL A 78 25.21 -6.66 -2.54
CA VAL A 78 25.80 -5.43 -3.10
C VAL A 78 25.55 -5.38 -4.59
N SER A 79 24.77 -4.41 -5.03
CA SER A 79 24.28 -4.25 -6.39
C SER A 79 24.57 -2.84 -6.91
N ASP A 80 24.86 -2.71 -8.20
CA ASP A 80 24.99 -1.40 -8.87
C ASP A 80 23.61 -0.70 -9.06
N ASP A 81 22.49 -1.45 -8.99
CA ASP A 81 21.14 -0.92 -9.04
C ASP A 81 20.16 -1.73 -8.15
N PRO A 82 20.12 -1.45 -6.83
CA PRO A 82 19.25 -2.14 -5.90
C PRO A 82 17.76 -2.07 -6.24
N PHE A 83 17.30 -1.02 -6.89
CA PHE A 83 15.90 -0.89 -7.32
C PHE A 83 15.56 -1.89 -8.44
N ARG A 84 16.41 -2.00 -9.47
CA ARG A 84 16.28 -2.99 -10.54
C ARG A 84 16.29 -4.41 -9.98
N ASP A 85 17.24 -4.69 -9.11
CA ASP A 85 17.43 -6.04 -8.60
C ASP A 85 16.34 -6.45 -7.59
N PHE A 86 15.81 -5.50 -6.83
CA PHE A 86 14.63 -5.74 -5.99
C PHE A 86 13.40 -6.10 -6.85
N ASN A 87 13.20 -5.41 -7.98
CA ASN A 87 12.18 -5.77 -8.95
C ASN A 87 12.41 -7.16 -9.55
N ALA A 88 13.67 -7.52 -9.88
CA ALA A 88 14.00 -8.84 -10.42
C ALA A 88 13.67 -9.95 -9.42
N ILE A 89 14.02 -9.77 -8.13
CA ILE A 89 13.67 -10.71 -7.06
C ILE A 89 12.14 -10.84 -6.95
N ASN A 90 11.41 -9.72 -6.87
CA ASN A 90 9.97 -9.73 -6.75
C ASN A 90 9.29 -10.43 -7.92
N THR A 91 9.73 -10.15 -9.14
CA THR A 91 9.19 -10.78 -10.36
C THR A 91 9.47 -12.28 -10.42
N HIS A 92 10.65 -12.72 -9.96
CA HIS A 92 11.02 -14.13 -9.95
C HIS A 92 10.15 -14.97 -9.02
N PHE A 93 9.86 -14.46 -7.82
CA PHE A 93 9.10 -15.18 -6.80
C PHE A 93 7.59 -14.96 -6.84
N THR A 94 7.12 -14.06 -7.70
CA THR A 94 5.69 -13.77 -7.85
C THR A 94 5.31 -13.76 -9.31
N ARG A 95 4.31 -14.59 -9.67
CA ARG A 95 3.69 -14.48 -10.99
C ARG A 95 2.84 -13.21 -10.99
N ILE A 96 3.29 -12.21 -11.75
CA ILE A 96 2.55 -10.96 -11.99
C ILE A 96 1.94 -10.99 -13.38
N TYR A 97 0.77 -10.36 -13.52
CA TYR A 97 0.04 -10.26 -14.79
C TYR A 97 -0.22 -11.60 -15.48
N ASN A 98 -0.60 -12.62 -14.70
CA ASN A 98 -0.99 -13.89 -15.27
C ASN A 98 -2.43 -13.79 -15.82
N PHE A 99 -2.57 -13.30 -17.04
CA PHE A 99 -3.85 -13.21 -17.75
C PHE A 99 -4.24 -14.57 -18.36
N THR A 100 -4.37 -15.62 -17.54
CA THR A 100 -4.84 -16.92 -17.99
C THR A 100 -6.37 -16.98 -17.93
N GLU A 101 -6.98 -17.76 -18.83
CA GLU A 101 -8.44 -17.97 -18.86
C GLU A 101 -8.93 -18.81 -17.69
N GLU A 102 -8.04 -19.57 -17.03
CA GLU A 102 -8.39 -20.41 -15.89
C GLU A 102 -8.06 -19.70 -14.57
N LEU A 103 -9.08 -19.55 -13.73
CA LEU A 103 -8.90 -19.06 -12.36
C LEU A 103 -8.31 -20.17 -11.49
N HIS A 104 -7.27 -19.85 -10.73
CA HIS A 104 -6.62 -20.78 -9.83
C HIS A 104 -6.83 -20.33 -8.37
N ASP A 105 -7.17 -21.29 -7.51
CA ASP A 105 -7.21 -21.14 -6.05
C ASP A 105 -8.10 -19.98 -5.57
N VAL A 106 -9.34 -19.90 -6.08
CA VAL A 106 -10.36 -18.93 -5.61
C VAL A 106 -11.24 -19.62 -4.58
N GLU A 107 -11.26 -19.07 -3.36
CA GLU A 107 -12.11 -19.54 -2.26
C GLU A 107 -13.28 -18.58 -2.05
N ILE A 108 -14.53 -19.10 -2.03
CA ILE A 108 -15.74 -18.29 -1.84
C ILE A 108 -16.57 -18.86 -0.70
N GLY A 109 -16.83 -18.05 0.33
CA GLY A 109 -17.60 -18.42 1.50
C GLY A 109 -19.10 -18.59 1.21
N GLU A 110 -19.77 -19.35 2.07
CA GLU A 110 -21.20 -19.62 1.97
C GLU A 110 -22.05 -18.35 2.01
N GLY A 111 -23.12 -18.28 1.21
CA GLY A 111 -24.05 -17.15 1.16
C GLY A 111 -23.53 -15.93 0.38
N THR A 112 -22.30 -15.96 -0.10
CA THR A 112 -21.73 -14.89 -0.90
C THR A 112 -22.36 -14.84 -2.29
N LYS A 113 -22.67 -13.62 -2.75
CA LYS A 113 -23.28 -13.35 -4.05
C LYS A 113 -22.37 -12.47 -4.88
N ILE A 114 -22.00 -12.96 -6.05
CA ILE A 114 -21.10 -12.27 -6.99
C ILE A 114 -21.85 -12.06 -8.31
N HIS A 115 -21.92 -10.81 -8.76
CA HIS A 115 -22.50 -10.50 -10.06
C HIS A 115 -21.66 -11.09 -11.20
N SER A 116 -22.30 -11.63 -12.22
CA SER A 116 -21.65 -12.33 -13.34
C SER A 116 -20.67 -11.46 -14.15
N SER A 117 -20.76 -10.15 -14.06
CA SER A 117 -19.80 -9.21 -14.69
C SER A 117 -18.66 -8.80 -13.81
N ALA A 118 -18.54 -9.33 -12.58
CA ALA A 118 -17.36 -9.11 -11.76
C ALA A 118 -16.18 -9.94 -12.28
N VAL A 119 -14.97 -9.35 -12.22
CA VAL A 119 -13.72 -10.01 -12.60
C VAL A 119 -12.95 -10.35 -11.33
N ILE A 120 -12.58 -11.62 -11.17
CA ILE A 120 -11.84 -12.10 -10.00
C ILE A 120 -10.49 -12.63 -10.47
N GLY A 121 -9.42 -12.19 -9.81
CA GLY A 121 -8.06 -12.67 -10.04
C GLY A 121 -7.78 -14.03 -9.38
N ASN A 122 -6.52 -14.44 -9.42
CA ASN A 122 -6.05 -15.71 -8.87
C ASN A 122 -5.74 -15.62 -7.36
N ASN A 123 -5.89 -16.75 -6.67
CA ASN A 123 -5.64 -16.88 -5.23
C ASN A 123 -6.45 -15.88 -4.37
N VAL A 124 -7.65 -15.55 -4.82
CA VAL A 124 -8.56 -14.64 -4.11
C VAL A 124 -9.37 -15.42 -3.08
N LYS A 125 -9.51 -14.84 -1.88
CA LYS A 125 -10.35 -15.38 -0.82
C LYS A 125 -11.48 -14.41 -0.53
N ILE A 126 -12.71 -14.90 -0.56
CA ILE A 126 -13.92 -14.13 -0.24
C ILE A 126 -14.68 -14.85 0.88
N GLY A 127 -14.91 -14.17 1.97
CA GLY A 127 -15.64 -14.67 3.12
C GLY A 127 -17.11 -14.92 2.86
N LYS A 128 -17.89 -15.15 3.93
CA LYS A 128 -19.32 -15.51 3.88
C LYS A 128 -20.20 -14.28 3.74
N ASN A 129 -21.39 -14.47 3.14
CA ASN A 129 -22.45 -13.45 3.03
C ASN A 129 -22.00 -12.13 2.40
N THR A 130 -20.93 -12.14 1.62
CA THR A 130 -20.37 -10.97 0.94
C THR A 130 -21.12 -10.70 -0.36
N LEU A 131 -21.28 -9.42 -0.71
CA LEU A 131 -21.99 -8.97 -1.91
C LEU A 131 -21.02 -8.23 -2.84
N ILE A 132 -20.79 -8.80 -4.03
CA ILE A 132 -19.96 -8.20 -5.08
C ILE A 132 -20.85 -7.78 -6.24
N PHE A 133 -20.91 -6.47 -6.46
CA PHE A 133 -21.79 -5.83 -7.43
C PHE A 133 -21.23 -5.87 -8.87
N PRO A 134 -22.01 -5.41 -9.88
CA PRO A 134 -21.55 -5.41 -11.28
C PRO A 134 -20.24 -4.67 -11.51
N ASN A 135 -19.40 -5.24 -12.41
CA ASN A 135 -18.17 -4.63 -12.90
C ASN A 135 -17.12 -4.37 -11.79
N VAL A 136 -17.21 -5.04 -10.65
CA VAL A 136 -16.13 -5.02 -9.64
C VAL A 136 -14.97 -5.83 -10.18
N VAL A 137 -13.75 -5.30 -10.02
CA VAL A 137 -12.51 -6.00 -10.35
C VAL A 137 -11.74 -6.29 -9.07
N ILE A 138 -11.42 -7.56 -8.84
CA ILE A 138 -10.67 -8.03 -7.68
C ILE A 138 -9.35 -8.60 -8.18
N GLY A 139 -8.26 -7.92 -7.87
CA GLY A 139 -6.91 -8.34 -8.26
C GLY A 139 -6.43 -9.58 -7.49
N ASP A 140 -5.39 -10.20 -8.01
CA ASP A 140 -4.79 -11.41 -7.45
C ASP A 140 -4.45 -11.29 -5.96
N ARG A 141 -4.64 -12.39 -5.22
CA ARG A 141 -4.32 -12.54 -3.80
C ARG A 141 -5.08 -11.61 -2.86
N THR A 142 -6.14 -10.97 -3.34
CA THR A 142 -7.01 -10.16 -2.49
C THR A 142 -7.75 -11.05 -1.50
N GLU A 143 -7.78 -10.62 -0.24
CA GLU A 143 -8.51 -11.28 0.83
C GLU A 143 -9.69 -10.40 1.26
N ILE A 144 -10.90 -10.94 1.22
CA ILE A 144 -12.15 -10.24 1.59
C ILE A 144 -12.82 -11.04 2.69
N GLY A 145 -13.15 -10.38 3.79
CA GLY A 145 -13.81 -10.97 4.95
C GLY A 145 -15.29 -11.29 4.77
N ASP A 146 -15.94 -11.56 5.88
CA ASP A 146 -17.37 -11.87 5.94
C ASP A 146 -18.24 -10.60 5.94
N ASN A 147 -19.45 -10.69 5.38
CA ASN A 147 -20.46 -9.63 5.34
C ASN A 147 -19.96 -8.32 4.69
N VAL A 148 -19.07 -8.39 3.73
CA VAL A 148 -18.54 -7.24 3.00
C VAL A 148 -19.47 -6.88 1.85
N ILE A 149 -19.61 -5.58 1.56
CA ILE A 149 -20.34 -5.06 0.40
C ILE A 149 -19.38 -4.27 -0.47
N ILE A 150 -19.23 -4.66 -1.75
CA ILE A 150 -18.42 -3.93 -2.73
C ILE A 150 -19.30 -3.52 -3.90
N GLN A 151 -19.53 -2.22 -4.02
CA GLN A 151 -20.43 -1.67 -5.03
C GLN A 151 -19.76 -1.55 -6.40
N SER A 152 -20.61 -1.29 -7.41
CA SER A 152 -20.26 -1.37 -8.82
C SER A 152 -19.04 -0.53 -9.24
N ASN A 153 -18.29 -1.03 -10.21
CA ASN A 153 -17.13 -0.38 -10.82
C ASN A 153 -15.96 -0.12 -9.84
N THR A 154 -15.93 -0.75 -8.67
CA THR A 154 -14.83 -0.66 -7.72
C THR A 154 -13.72 -1.63 -8.11
N VAL A 155 -12.47 -1.18 -7.99
CA VAL A 155 -11.26 -1.94 -8.32
C VAL A 155 -10.43 -2.15 -7.07
N LEU A 156 -10.17 -3.40 -6.73
CA LEU A 156 -9.27 -3.80 -5.65
C LEU A 156 -8.00 -4.41 -6.25
N GLY A 157 -6.85 -3.97 -5.82
CA GLY A 157 -5.56 -4.55 -6.19
C GLY A 157 -4.95 -3.98 -7.47
N GLY A 158 -5.26 -2.71 -7.81
CA GLY A 158 -4.49 -1.95 -8.79
C GLY A 158 -3.02 -1.81 -8.38
N ASP A 159 -2.12 -1.57 -9.33
CA ASP A 159 -0.70 -1.40 -9.02
C ASP A 159 -0.42 -0.07 -8.32
N ALA A 160 0.56 -0.09 -7.41
CA ALA A 160 1.04 1.09 -6.72
C ALA A 160 1.57 2.17 -7.70
N PHE A 161 1.26 3.42 -7.40
CA PHE A 161 1.89 4.56 -8.06
C PHE A 161 3.26 4.83 -7.43
N TYR A 162 4.23 3.94 -7.71
CA TYR A 162 5.58 4.03 -7.16
C TYR A 162 6.62 4.02 -8.29
N TYR A 163 7.27 5.16 -8.51
CA TYR A 163 8.22 5.36 -9.60
C TYR A 163 9.49 6.05 -9.09
N ARG A 164 10.64 5.65 -9.65
CA ARG A 164 11.85 6.50 -9.63
C ARG A 164 12.03 7.19 -10.98
N LYS A 165 12.69 8.34 -10.98
CA LYS A 165 13.14 8.99 -12.21
C LYS A 165 14.57 8.58 -12.52
N LEU A 166 14.78 7.96 -13.67
CA LEU A 166 16.09 7.51 -14.13
C LEU A 166 16.30 7.95 -15.59
N ASN A 167 17.38 8.70 -15.85
CA ASN A 167 17.74 9.19 -17.20
C ASN A 167 16.56 9.87 -17.95
N GLY A 168 15.76 10.65 -17.23
CA GLY A 168 14.61 11.36 -17.78
C GLY A 168 13.31 10.54 -17.92
N ASN A 169 13.37 9.24 -17.72
CA ASN A 169 12.23 8.33 -17.77
C ASN A 169 11.73 7.96 -16.35
N PHE A 170 10.50 7.45 -16.28
CA PHE A 170 9.95 6.87 -15.07
C PHE A 170 10.11 5.35 -15.09
N ASP A 171 10.73 4.81 -14.07
CA ASP A 171 10.95 3.39 -13.86
C ASP A 171 10.10 2.93 -12.67
N ARG A 172 9.22 1.93 -12.89
CA ARG A 172 8.21 1.51 -11.93
C ARG A 172 8.77 0.51 -10.92
N LEU A 173 8.43 0.67 -9.66
CA LEU A 173 8.57 -0.39 -8.67
C LEU A 173 7.40 -1.37 -8.80
N ILE A 174 7.71 -2.65 -8.99
CA ILE A 174 6.72 -3.70 -9.25
C ILE A 174 5.96 -4.02 -7.97
N SER A 175 4.63 -4.01 -8.05
CA SER A 175 3.74 -4.29 -6.94
C SER A 175 3.46 -5.79 -6.85
N VAL A 176 3.86 -6.40 -5.76
CA VAL A 176 3.69 -7.85 -5.48
C VAL A 176 2.92 -8.13 -4.19
N GLY A 177 2.46 -7.09 -3.52
CA GLY A 177 1.58 -7.19 -2.36
C GLY A 177 0.12 -7.47 -2.75
N ASN A 178 -0.78 -7.32 -1.80
CA ASN A 178 -2.21 -7.58 -1.98
C ASN A 178 -3.08 -6.51 -1.31
N VAL A 179 -4.39 -6.74 -1.34
CA VAL A 179 -5.40 -5.97 -0.60
C VAL A 179 -6.08 -6.91 0.39
N ILE A 180 -6.32 -6.42 1.60
CA ILE A 180 -7.10 -7.09 2.63
C ILE A 180 -8.27 -6.21 3.02
N ILE A 181 -9.48 -6.72 2.86
CA ILE A 181 -10.72 -6.11 3.33
C ILE A 181 -11.24 -6.95 4.49
N GLU A 182 -11.24 -6.38 5.70
CA GLU A 182 -11.72 -7.10 6.89
C GLU A 182 -13.26 -7.22 6.90
N ASN A 183 -13.81 -7.89 7.93
CA ASN A 183 -15.24 -8.16 8.03
C ASN A 183 -16.10 -6.89 8.12
N ASN A 184 -17.34 -6.96 7.65
CA ASN A 184 -18.37 -5.92 7.80
C ASN A 184 -17.97 -4.57 7.17
N VAL A 185 -17.09 -4.55 6.15
CA VAL A 185 -16.69 -3.35 5.41
C VAL A 185 -17.68 -3.10 4.27
N GLU A 186 -18.03 -1.83 4.06
CA GLU A 186 -18.78 -1.39 2.90
C GLU A 186 -17.93 -0.45 2.03
N ILE A 187 -17.89 -0.72 0.71
CA ILE A 187 -17.16 0.08 -0.27
C ILE A 187 -18.11 0.53 -1.37
N GLY A 188 -18.23 1.83 -1.54
CA GLY A 188 -19.07 2.48 -2.52
C GLY A 188 -18.63 2.28 -3.97
N ASN A 189 -19.33 2.95 -4.88
CA ASN A 189 -19.11 2.80 -6.31
C ASN A 189 -17.84 3.51 -6.79
N GLY A 190 -17.14 2.88 -7.74
CA GLY A 190 -16.00 3.51 -8.42
C GLY A 190 -14.81 3.83 -7.54
N CYS A 191 -14.65 3.13 -6.42
CA CYS A 191 -13.47 3.23 -5.59
C CYS A 191 -12.29 2.47 -6.22
N THR A 192 -11.06 2.95 -5.94
CA THR A 192 -9.85 2.27 -6.36
C THR A 192 -8.93 2.08 -5.15
N ILE A 193 -8.57 0.83 -4.87
CA ILE A 193 -7.71 0.45 -3.74
C ILE A 193 -6.52 -0.27 -4.31
N ASP A 194 -5.35 0.39 -4.26
CA ASP A 194 -4.12 -0.16 -4.78
C ASP A 194 -3.60 -1.27 -3.86
N ARG A 195 -2.99 -2.30 -4.46
CA ARG A 195 -2.27 -3.31 -3.68
C ARG A 195 -1.02 -2.73 -3.04
N GLY A 196 -0.57 -3.31 -1.97
CA GLY A 196 0.74 -2.97 -1.42
C GLY A 196 1.86 -3.24 -2.43
N VAL A 197 2.96 -2.52 -2.32
CA VAL A 197 4.16 -2.81 -3.13
C VAL A 197 4.67 -4.21 -2.79
N THR A 198 4.86 -4.49 -1.53
CA THR A 198 5.35 -5.79 -1.04
C THR A 198 4.55 -6.37 0.13
N ASP A 199 3.78 -5.57 0.83
CA ASP A 199 2.90 -5.97 1.94
C ASP A 199 1.42 -5.79 1.51
N SER A 200 0.53 -5.46 2.43
CA SER A 200 -0.90 -5.35 2.17
C SER A 200 -1.39 -3.92 2.35
N THR A 201 -2.29 -3.48 1.47
CA THR A 201 -3.20 -2.37 1.75
C THR A 201 -4.40 -2.94 2.49
N ILE A 202 -4.76 -2.36 3.63
CA ILE A 202 -5.73 -2.95 4.56
C ILE A 202 -6.88 -1.98 4.82
N ILE A 203 -8.13 -2.49 4.74
CA ILE A 203 -9.32 -1.79 5.19
C ILE A 203 -9.90 -2.52 6.40
N GLY A 204 -9.83 -1.88 7.56
CA GLY A 204 -10.20 -2.46 8.85
C GLY A 204 -11.70 -2.65 9.04
N GLU A 205 -12.02 -3.60 9.89
CA GLU A 205 -13.36 -4.10 10.16
C GLU A 205 -14.40 -3.01 10.46
N GLY A 206 -15.55 -3.09 9.81
CA GLY A 206 -16.68 -2.18 10.02
C GLY A 206 -16.46 -0.77 9.47
N SER A 207 -15.43 -0.55 8.68
CA SER A 207 -15.22 0.73 8.00
C SER A 207 -16.12 0.89 6.79
N VAL A 208 -16.57 2.11 6.54
CA VAL A 208 -17.49 2.46 5.45
C VAL A 208 -16.83 3.51 4.56
N LEU A 209 -16.70 3.19 3.29
CA LEU A 209 -16.16 4.02 2.24
C LEU A 209 -17.28 4.39 1.25
N ASP A 210 -17.50 5.68 1.04
CA ASP A 210 -18.44 6.20 0.05
C ASP A 210 -17.85 6.09 -1.38
N ASN A 211 -18.40 6.77 -2.35
CA ASN A 211 -18.08 6.61 -3.77
C ASN A 211 -16.79 7.35 -4.18
N GLN A 212 -16.11 6.83 -5.20
CA GLN A 212 -14.98 7.49 -5.86
C GLN A 212 -13.80 7.79 -4.91
N ILE A 213 -13.50 6.90 -3.99
CA ILE A 213 -12.37 7.01 -3.07
C ILE A 213 -11.15 6.33 -3.68
N GLN A 214 -9.98 6.98 -3.57
CA GLN A 214 -8.68 6.39 -3.90
C GLN A 214 -7.92 6.08 -2.62
N ILE A 215 -7.53 4.82 -2.44
CA ILE A 215 -6.60 4.38 -1.39
C ILE A 215 -5.30 3.91 -2.04
N GLY A 216 -4.21 4.61 -1.75
CA GLY A 216 -2.88 4.27 -2.25
C GLY A 216 -2.27 3.06 -1.53
N HIS A 217 -1.27 2.48 -2.14
CA HIS A 217 -0.58 1.25 -1.74
C HIS A 217 -0.07 1.27 -0.29
N ASP A 218 -0.02 0.11 0.34
CA ASP A 218 0.52 -0.08 1.71
C ASP A 218 -0.15 0.79 2.80
N THR A 219 -1.30 1.40 2.48
CA THR A 219 -2.09 2.19 3.42
C THR A 219 -2.91 1.27 4.32
N VAL A 220 -2.98 1.62 5.59
CA VAL A 220 -3.80 0.93 6.58
C VAL A 220 -4.91 1.85 7.05
N ILE A 221 -6.15 1.48 6.74
CA ILE A 221 -7.35 2.07 7.32
C ILE A 221 -7.75 1.22 8.52
N GLY A 222 -7.87 1.83 9.68
CA GLY A 222 -8.28 1.19 10.92
C GLY A 222 -9.75 0.76 10.91
N LYS A 223 -10.24 0.32 12.06
CA LYS A 223 -11.61 -0.16 12.23
C LYS A 223 -12.60 0.98 12.40
N LYS A 224 -13.84 0.75 11.90
CA LYS A 224 -14.98 1.68 12.07
C LYS A 224 -14.69 3.11 11.60
N CYS A 225 -13.87 3.25 10.58
CA CYS A 225 -13.66 4.52 9.90
C CYS A 225 -14.83 4.86 9.00
N LEU A 226 -15.17 6.16 8.90
CA LEU A 226 -16.16 6.68 7.97
C LEU A 226 -15.47 7.60 6.98
N ILE A 227 -15.46 7.23 5.69
CA ILE A 227 -14.75 7.97 4.64
C ILE A 227 -15.75 8.37 3.56
N ALA A 228 -15.99 9.66 3.44
CA ALA A 228 -16.94 10.21 2.48
C ALA A 228 -16.35 10.29 1.06
N SER A 229 -17.21 10.61 0.09
CA SER A 229 -16.87 10.54 -1.33
C SER A 229 -15.71 11.44 -1.76
N GLN A 230 -15.01 10.98 -2.81
CA GLN A 230 -13.89 11.67 -3.45
C GLN A 230 -12.71 11.97 -2.53
N VAL A 231 -12.54 11.22 -1.47
CA VAL A 231 -11.34 11.26 -0.63
C VAL A 231 -10.20 10.56 -1.37
N GLY A 232 -9.01 11.19 -1.33
CA GLY A 232 -7.78 10.61 -1.86
C GLY A 232 -6.75 10.42 -0.75
N ILE A 233 -6.35 9.17 -0.50
CA ILE A 233 -5.31 8.83 0.48
C ILE A 233 -4.14 8.25 -0.29
N ALA A 234 -2.98 8.91 -0.21
CA ALA A 234 -1.77 8.44 -0.87
C ALA A 234 -1.18 7.21 -0.16
N GLY A 235 -0.17 6.59 -0.76
CA GLY A 235 0.42 5.37 -0.24
C GLY A 235 1.08 5.50 1.13
N CYS A 236 1.19 4.39 1.83
CA CYS A 236 1.87 4.23 3.13
C CYS A 236 1.26 5.05 4.28
N CYS A 237 0.00 5.47 4.18
CA CYS A 237 -0.69 6.18 5.24
C CYS A 237 -1.21 5.23 6.32
N ILE A 238 -1.33 5.74 7.55
CA ILE A 238 -1.95 5.03 8.67
C ILE A 238 -3.12 5.87 9.18
N ILE A 239 -4.33 5.42 8.91
CA ILE A 239 -5.54 6.00 9.45
C ILE A 239 -5.99 5.09 10.59
N GLU A 240 -5.87 5.55 11.83
CA GLU A 240 -6.25 4.73 12.98
C GLU A 240 -7.77 4.54 13.10
N ASP A 241 -8.21 3.78 14.09
CA ASP A 241 -9.62 3.43 14.28
C ASP A 241 -10.53 4.66 14.47
N GLU A 242 -11.79 4.52 14.07
CA GLU A 242 -12.86 5.49 14.35
C GLU A 242 -12.61 6.89 13.77
N VAL A 243 -11.72 7.01 12.77
CA VAL A 243 -11.47 8.29 12.08
C VAL A 243 -12.62 8.58 11.12
N THR A 244 -13.08 9.84 11.12
CA THR A 244 -14.08 10.35 10.16
C THR A 244 -13.43 11.29 9.18
N ILE A 245 -13.55 11.00 7.88
CA ILE A 245 -12.97 11.79 6.79
C ILE A 245 -14.10 12.24 5.87
N TRP A 246 -14.36 13.53 5.85
CA TRP A 246 -15.39 14.12 4.99
C TRP A 246 -14.91 14.32 3.55
N GLY A 247 -15.86 14.60 2.67
CA GLY A 247 -15.64 14.57 1.22
C GLY A 247 -14.49 15.44 0.70
N GLN A 248 -13.82 14.94 -0.33
CA GLN A 248 -12.73 15.62 -1.04
C GLN A 248 -11.50 15.95 -0.16
N VAL A 249 -11.30 15.25 0.95
CA VAL A 249 -10.07 15.33 1.73
C VAL A 249 -8.94 14.66 0.95
N GLY A 250 -7.74 15.26 0.99
CA GLY A 250 -6.52 14.70 0.43
C GLY A 250 -5.47 14.45 1.52
N ILE A 251 -4.92 13.23 1.58
CA ILE A 251 -3.87 12.87 2.55
C ILE A 251 -2.59 12.51 1.79
N ALA A 252 -1.50 13.25 2.05
CA ALA A 252 -0.21 13.00 1.43
C ALA A 252 0.44 11.73 1.99
N SER A 253 1.34 11.12 1.20
CA SER A 253 1.97 9.84 1.49
C SER A 253 2.68 9.80 2.85
N GLY A 254 2.57 8.66 3.52
CA GLY A 254 3.30 8.35 4.75
C GLY A 254 2.78 9.02 6.01
N ASN A 255 1.66 9.74 5.93
CA ASN A 255 1.11 10.43 7.10
C ASN A 255 0.23 9.51 7.95
N LYS A 256 0.23 9.78 9.24
CA LYS A 256 -0.60 9.14 10.25
C LYS A 256 -1.72 10.07 10.69
N VAL A 257 -2.94 9.54 10.84
CA VAL A 257 -4.09 10.23 11.45
C VAL A 257 -4.53 9.42 12.67
N GLU A 258 -4.43 10.03 13.85
CA GLU A 258 -4.74 9.35 15.11
C GLU A 258 -6.23 9.08 15.31
N LYS A 259 -6.49 8.03 16.08
CA LYS A 259 -7.80 7.47 16.40
C LYS A 259 -8.84 8.52 16.79
N GLY A 260 -10.04 8.40 16.19
CA GLY A 260 -11.19 9.25 16.48
C GLY A 260 -11.04 10.70 16.00
N SER A 261 -10.07 11.00 15.14
CA SER A 261 -9.95 12.30 14.50
C SER A 261 -11.05 12.54 13.48
N VAL A 262 -11.36 13.80 13.24
CA VAL A 262 -12.35 14.25 12.24
C VAL A 262 -11.69 15.20 11.25
N LEU A 263 -11.66 14.84 9.97
CA LEU A 263 -11.19 15.69 8.88
C LEU A 263 -12.40 16.25 8.14
N LEU A 264 -12.60 17.56 8.24
CA LEU A 264 -13.70 18.24 7.54
C LEU A 264 -13.43 18.33 6.03
N GLY A 265 -14.48 18.49 5.25
CA GLY A 265 -14.41 18.45 3.79
C GLY A 265 -13.32 19.36 3.19
N LYS A 266 -12.65 18.86 2.14
CA LYS A 266 -11.55 19.54 1.43
C LYS A 266 -10.28 19.84 2.26
N THR A 267 -10.12 19.20 3.41
CA THR A 267 -8.90 19.31 4.21
C THR A 267 -7.74 18.64 3.50
N GLY A 268 -6.60 19.34 3.38
CA GLY A 268 -5.32 18.77 2.92
C GLY A 268 -4.44 18.39 4.11
N VAL A 269 -3.98 17.13 4.16
CA VAL A 269 -3.10 16.62 5.21
C VAL A 269 -1.71 16.36 4.64
N ASN A 270 -0.68 17.01 5.21
CA ASN A 270 0.72 16.88 4.77
C ASN A 270 1.69 16.60 5.93
N ARG A 271 1.18 16.18 7.08
CA ARG A 271 1.93 15.78 8.27
C ARG A 271 1.07 14.86 9.12
N ASP A 272 1.69 14.19 10.08
CA ASP A 272 0.97 13.41 11.09
C ASP A 272 0.01 14.31 11.89
N LEU A 273 -1.18 13.78 12.16
CA LEU A 273 -2.21 14.48 12.92
C LEU A 273 -2.49 13.71 14.21
N GLU A 274 -2.35 14.41 15.33
CA GLU A 274 -2.84 13.96 16.63
C GLU A 274 -4.37 13.96 16.65
N LYS A 275 -4.97 13.32 17.67
CA LYS A 275 -6.43 13.31 17.81
C LYS A 275 -7.02 14.72 17.84
N GLY A 276 -7.90 15.01 16.89
CA GLY A 276 -8.51 16.34 16.77
C GLY A 276 -9.51 16.48 15.63
N THR A 277 -10.08 17.67 15.51
CA THR A 277 -10.92 18.05 14.37
C THR A 277 -10.15 19.06 13.52
N TYR A 278 -9.99 18.73 12.23
CA TYR A 278 -9.19 19.52 11.28
C TYR A 278 -10.06 20.07 10.16
N ILE A 279 -9.70 21.26 9.70
CA ILE A 279 -10.46 21.99 8.69
C ILE A 279 -9.54 22.50 7.58
N GLY A 280 -9.98 22.33 6.35
CA GLY A 280 -9.34 22.90 5.16
C GLY A 280 -10.02 24.18 4.66
N MET A 281 -10.12 24.36 3.35
CA MET A 281 -10.75 25.51 2.72
C MET A 281 -12.26 25.38 2.66
N PHE A 282 -12.97 26.44 3.05
CA PHE A 282 -14.40 26.59 2.84
C PHE A 282 -14.71 27.67 1.80
N ALA A 283 -15.90 27.60 1.21
CA ALA A 283 -16.39 28.66 0.35
C ALA A 283 -16.56 29.95 1.17
N GLU A 284 -15.99 31.02 0.67
CA GLU A 284 -16.10 32.35 1.21
C GLU A 284 -16.64 33.31 0.13
N ASP A 285 -17.37 34.36 0.51
CA ASP A 285 -17.71 35.42 -0.42
C ASP A 285 -16.41 36.00 -1.02
N PHE A 286 -16.42 36.24 -2.33
CA PHE A 286 -15.22 36.67 -3.05
C PHE A 286 -14.61 37.96 -2.52
N LYS A 287 -15.45 38.94 -2.15
CA LYS A 287 -14.93 40.19 -1.61
C LYS A 287 -14.36 39.99 -0.21
N THR A 288 -14.93 39.12 0.58
CA THR A 288 -14.44 38.75 1.91
C THR A 288 -13.11 38.04 1.82
N TYR A 289 -12.98 37.08 0.90
CA TYR A 289 -11.71 36.39 0.59
C TYR A 289 -10.61 37.38 0.20
N LEU A 290 -10.87 38.30 -0.74
CA LEU A 290 -9.88 39.31 -1.15
C LEU A 290 -9.42 40.19 -0.01
N LYS A 291 -10.34 40.66 0.83
CA LYS A 291 -10.00 41.48 2.01
C LYS A 291 -9.10 40.73 3.00
N LYS A 292 -9.33 39.45 3.18
CA LYS A 292 -8.55 38.55 4.04
C LYS A 292 -7.15 38.35 3.49
N GLU A 293 -7.01 38.07 2.18
CA GLU A 293 -5.73 37.92 1.49
C GLU A 293 -4.88 39.21 1.56
N VAL A 294 -5.49 40.37 1.35
CA VAL A 294 -4.78 41.65 1.48
C VAL A 294 -4.28 41.87 2.90
N LYS A 295 -5.10 41.57 3.92
CA LYS A 295 -4.67 41.68 5.33
C LYS A 295 -3.50 40.76 5.63
N LEU A 296 -3.53 39.47 5.17
CA LEU A 296 -2.45 38.50 5.37
C LEU A 296 -1.14 38.97 4.73
N ARG A 297 -1.19 39.55 3.53
CA ARG A 297 0.00 40.08 2.84
C ARG A 297 0.64 41.25 3.55
N ASN A 298 -0.16 42.04 4.29
CA ASN A 298 0.30 43.23 5.03
C ASN A 298 0.74 42.91 6.47
N LEU A 299 0.72 41.61 6.88
CA LEU A 299 1.22 41.18 8.19
C LEU A 299 2.72 40.84 8.19
N LYS A 300 3.47 41.25 7.14
CA LYS A 300 4.92 41.08 7.06
C LYS A 300 5.67 42.18 7.74
#